data_cc754c7d450863f3f33aafd760401f35
#
_entry.id   cc754c7d450863f3f33aafd760401f35
#
_cell.length_a   1.000
_cell.length_b   1.000
_cell.length_c   1.000
_cell.angle_alpha   90.00
_cell.angle_beta   90.00
_cell.angle_gamma   90.00
#
_symmetry.space_group_name_H-M   'P 1'
#
loop_
_entity.id
_entity.type
_entity.pdbx_description
1 polymer ?
#
loop_
_entity_poly.entity_id
_entity_poly.type
_entity_poly.pdbx_seq_one_letter_code
_entity_poly.pdbx_strand_id
1 'polypeptide(L)'
;RPILFIDEIHRFNKGQQDSLLHAVERGWITLIGATTENPSFEINAALLSRMQVYVLNSHSKEDLTKMIDLANATDFATQKDLSITAHDFLIRQSMGDARKLYNLVELCFQQGKSGIPIDEEFAQNVLSNAQIRYDKGGDEHYNVISAFIKSIRGSDPQAAVYYLARMIEGGEDVKFIAR
;
A
#
# COMPACT_ATOMS: atom_id res chain seq x y z
N ARG A 1 -0.46 -26.77 20.24
CA ARG A 1 -1.29 -25.57 20.50
C ARG A 1 -1.58 -24.88 19.18
N PRO A 2 -2.83 -24.52 18.88
CA PRO A 2 -3.14 -23.75 17.69
C PRO A 2 -2.51 -22.35 17.78
N ILE A 3 -2.09 -21.83 16.63
CA ILE A 3 -1.61 -20.44 16.48
C ILE A 3 -2.80 -19.60 16.06
N LEU A 4 -3.08 -18.53 16.80
CA LEU A 4 -4.05 -17.53 16.44
C LEU A 4 -3.29 -16.26 16.00
N PHE A 5 -3.41 -15.90 14.72
CA PHE A 5 -2.89 -14.65 14.18
C PHE A 5 -4.02 -13.62 14.11
N ILE A 6 -3.79 -12.44 14.67
CA ILE A 6 -4.72 -11.32 14.63
C ILE A 6 -3.99 -10.12 14.01
N ASP A 7 -4.43 -9.73 12.83
CA ASP A 7 -3.99 -8.49 12.20
C ASP A 7 -4.75 -7.30 12.80
N GLU A 8 -4.06 -6.16 12.94
CA GLU A 8 -4.63 -4.94 13.52
C GLU A 8 -5.28 -5.18 14.90
N ILE A 9 -4.58 -5.90 15.79
CA ILE A 9 -5.09 -6.29 17.11
C ILE A 9 -5.53 -5.09 17.97
N HIS A 10 -5.02 -3.88 17.72
CA HIS A 10 -5.42 -2.65 18.38
C HIS A 10 -6.91 -2.30 18.16
N ARG A 11 -7.54 -2.83 17.10
CA ARG A 11 -8.98 -2.64 16.85
C ARG A 11 -9.89 -3.44 17.78
N PHE A 12 -9.32 -4.38 18.51
CA PHE A 12 -10.07 -5.14 19.51
C PHE A 12 -10.34 -4.26 20.74
N ASN A 13 -11.59 -4.23 21.17
CA ASN A 13 -11.94 -3.57 22.43
C ASN A 13 -11.38 -4.32 23.65
N LYS A 14 -11.39 -3.67 24.82
CA LYS A 14 -10.82 -4.24 26.06
C LYS A 14 -11.41 -5.60 26.42
N GLY A 15 -12.72 -5.79 26.28
CA GLY A 15 -13.37 -7.08 26.57
C GLY A 15 -12.95 -8.22 25.64
N GLN A 16 -12.72 -7.90 24.35
CA GLN A 16 -12.18 -8.87 23.39
C GLN A 16 -10.73 -9.24 23.73
N GLN A 17 -9.92 -8.24 24.11
CA GLN A 17 -8.53 -8.47 24.55
C GLN A 17 -8.48 -9.28 25.86
N ASP A 18 -9.40 -9.07 26.81
CA ASP A 18 -9.52 -9.88 28.04
C ASP A 18 -9.87 -11.34 27.75
N SER A 19 -10.71 -11.60 26.75
CA SER A 19 -11.01 -12.96 26.30
C SER A 19 -9.78 -13.66 25.73
N LEU A 20 -8.94 -12.96 24.99
CA LEU A 20 -7.66 -13.46 24.47
C LEU A 20 -6.68 -13.73 25.61
N LEU A 21 -6.61 -12.85 26.61
CA LEU A 21 -5.76 -13.02 27.79
C LEU A 21 -6.03 -14.36 28.47
N HIS A 22 -7.30 -14.70 28.69
CA HIS A 22 -7.68 -15.95 29.34
C HIS A 22 -7.22 -17.17 28.54
N ALA A 23 -7.36 -17.15 27.21
CA ALA A 23 -6.93 -18.24 26.34
C ALA A 23 -5.39 -18.40 26.30
N VAL A 24 -4.65 -17.27 26.34
CA VAL A 24 -3.18 -17.27 26.39
C VAL A 24 -2.69 -17.80 27.74
N GLU A 25 -3.26 -17.34 28.85
CA GLU A 25 -2.89 -17.78 30.21
C GLU A 25 -3.08 -19.29 30.42
N ARG A 26 -4.17 -19.83 29.89
CA ARG A 26 -4.42 -21.26 29.95
C ARG A 26 -3.63 -22.09 28.95
N GLY A 27 -2.85 -21.41 28.10
CA GLY A 27 -2.06 -22.08 27.09
C GLY A 27 -2.87 -22.81 26.03
N TRP A 28 -4.11 -22.39 25.81
CA TRP A 28 -4.98 -22.97 24.78
C TRP A 28 -4.55 -22.55 23.39
N ILE A 29 -3.99 -21.34 23.25
CA ILE A 29 -3.51 -20.79 21.99
C ILE A 29 -2.10 -20.22 22.14
N THR A 30 -1.39 -20.09 21.01
CA THR A 30 -0.26 -19.20 20.83
C THR A 30 -0.76 -18.00 20.05
N LEU A 31 -0.75 -16.82 20.66
CA LEU A 31 -1.25 -15.59 20.04
C LEU A 31 -0.11 -14.85 19.33
N ILE A 32 -0.36 -14.47 18.08
CA ILE A 32 0.48 -13.54 17.31
C ILE A 32 -0.42 -12.36 16.95
N GLY A 33 -0.14 -11.19 17.50
CA GLY A 33 -0.84 -9.95 17.18
C GLY A 33 0.04 -9.04 16.33
N ALA A 34 -0.48 -8.52 15.21
CA ALA A 34 0.16 -7.48 14.44
C ALA A 34 -0.57 -6.14 14.64
N THR A 35 0.18 -5.05 14.68
CA THR A 35 -0.38 -3.70 14.82
C THR A 35 0.55 -2.65 14.19
N THR A 36 -0.02 -1.61 13.64
CA THR A 36 0.68 -0.40 13.18
C THR A 36 0.82 0.64 14.29
N GLU A 37 0.09 0.47 15.40
CA GLU A 37 0.09 1.38 16.54
C GLU A 37 1.09 0.93 17.62
N ASN A 38 1.41 1.84 18.56
CA ASN A 38 2.27 1.49 19.68
C ASN A 38 1.53 0.55 20.66
N PRO A 39 1.97 -0.71 20.79
CA PRO A 39 1.27 -1.70 21.59
C PRO A 39 1.14 -1.32 23.08
N SER A 40 2.03 -0.47 23.60
CA SER A 40 1.98 -0.03 25.01
C SER A 40 0.75 0.84 25.33
N PHE A 41 0.14 1.49 24.33
CA PHE A 41 -1.04 2.31 24.50
C PHE A 41 -2.33 1.58 24.14
N GLU A 42 -2.27 0.69 23.14
CA GLU A 42 -3.44 0.08 22.52
C GLU A 42 -3.77 -1.32 23.08
N ILE A 43 -2.75 -2.02 23.58
CA ILE A 43 -2.94 -3.38 24.09
C ILE A 43 -3.08 -3.36 25.61
N ASN A 44 -4.04 -4.14 26.12
CA ASN A 44 -4.21 -4.33 27.57
C ASN A 44 -2.86 -4.74 28.20
N ALA A 45 -2.46 -4.04 29.26
CA ALA A 45 -1.19 -4.26 29.93
C ALA A 45 -1.02 -5.71 30.44
N ALA A 46 -2.12 -6.34 30.88
CA ALA A 46 -2.11 -7.74 31.30
C ALA A 46 -1.82 -8.70 30.14
N LEU A 47 -2.37 -8.44 28.95
CA LEU A 47 -2.09 -9.22 27.75
C LEU A 47 -0.65 -8.96 27.27
N LEU A 48 -0.24 -7.70 27.19
CA LEU A 48 1.08 -7.29 26.75
C LEU A 48 2.20 -7.87 27.63
N SER A 49 1.99 -7.96 28.95
CA SER A 49 2.97 -8.56 29.87
C SER A 49 3.24 -10.05 29.63
N ARG A 50 2.41 -10.72 28.86
CA ARG A 50 2.54 -12.14 28.49
C ARG A 50 2.97 -12.35 27.05
N MET A 51 3.25 -11.26 26.35
CA MET A 51 3.68 -11.27 24.95
C MET A 51 5.10 -10.71 24.82
N GLN A 52 5.80 -11.15 23.78
CA GLN A 52 7.07 -10.53 23.38
C GLN A 52 6.78 -9.58 22.21
N VAL A 53 7.28 -8.34 22.35
CA VAL A 53 7.12 -7.33 21.30
C VAL A 53 8.33 -7.39 20.36
N TYR A 54 8.03 -7.48 19.06
CA TYR A 54 9.00 -7.39 17.99
C TYR A 54 8.66 -6.18 17.13
N VAL A 55 9.63 -5.30 16.91
CA VAL A 55 9.47 -4.15 16.03
C VAL A 55 9.95 -4.54 14.64
N LEU A 56 9.06 -4.40 13.66
CA LEU A 56 9.39 -4.60 12.25
C LEU A 56 9.80 -3.26 11.63
N ASN A 57 10.99 -3.22 11.04
CA ASN A 57 11.48 -2.04 10.34
C ASN A 57 11.12 -2.12 8.84
N SER A 58 11.13 -0.97 8.17
CA SER A 58 11.05 -0.92 6.72
C SER A 58 12.19 -1.71 6.07
N HIS A 59 11.92 -2.30 4.91
CA HIS A 59 12.93 -3.05 4.17
C HIS A 59 14.08 -2.17 3.71
N SER A 60 15.30 -2.71 3.78
CA SER A 60 16.47 -2.05 3.21
C SER A 60 16.45 -2.02 1.68
N LYS A 61 17.28 -1.17 1.08
CA LYS A 61 17.41 -1.13 -0.39
C LYS A 61 17.86 -2.49 -0.94
N GLU A 62 18.76 -3.16 -0.24
CA GLU A 62 19.28 -4.49 -0.59
C GLU A 62 18.18 -5.56 -0.57
N ASP A 63 17.29 -5.50 0.44
CA ASP A 63 16.17 -6.46 0.53
C ASP A 63 15.15 -6.22 -0.60
N LEU A 64 14.83 -4.96 -0.88
CA LEU A 64 13.93 -4.59 -1.98
C LEU A 64 14.51 -4.95 -3.35
N THR A 65 15.83 -4.83 -3.53
CA THR A 65 16.51 -5.29 -4.74
C THR A 65 16.34 -6.80 -4.93
N LYS A 66 16.60 -7.59 -3.89
CA LYS A 66 16.38 -9.05 -3.94
C LYS A 66 14.93 -9.42 -4.25
N MET A 67 13.96 -8.63 -3.76
CA MET A 67 12.54 -8.85 -4.07
C MET A 67 12.24 -8.67 -5.56
N ILE A 68 12.84 -7.66 -6.22
CA ILE A 68 12.72 -7.48 -7.67
C ILE A 68 13.39 -8.63 -8.43
N ASP A 69 14.58 -9.04 -7.98
CA ASP A 69 15.30 -10.17 -8.60
C ASP A 69 14.49 -11.46 -8.49
N LEU A 70 13.87 -11.71 -7.34
CA LEU A 70 12.94 -12.84 -7.16
C LEU A 70 11.73 -12.75 -8.08
N ALA A 71 11.17 -11.54 -8.27
CA ALA A 71 10.04 -11.33 -9.19
C ALA A 71 10.44 -11.61 -10.65
N ASN A 72 11.65 -11.18 -11.07
CA ASN A 72 12.21 -11.48 -12.39
C ASN A 72 12.43 -13.00 -12.61
N ALA A 73 12.70 -13.75 -11.55
CA ALA A 73 12.92 -15.19 -11.58
C ALA A 73 11.61 -16.01 -11.52
N THR A 74 10.45 -15.39 -11.44
CA THR A 74 9.17 -16.10 -11.42
C THR A 74 8.86 -16.77 -12.75
N ASP A 75 8.11 -17.87 -12.72
CA ASP A 75 7.64 -18.56 -13.93
C ASP A 75 6.88 -17.62 -14.87
N PHE A 76 6.10 -16.69 -14.32
CA PHE A 76 5.37 -15.70 -15.10
C PHE A 76 6.31 -14.78 -15.91
N ALA A 77 7.36 -14.26 -15.28
CA ALA A 77 8.32 -13.37 -15.92
C ALA A 77 9.16 -14.13 -16.95
N THR A 78 9.65 -15.34 -16.60
CA THR A 78 10.49 -16.15 -17.47
C THR A 78 9.74 -16.68 -18.68
N GLN A 79 8.49 -17.15 -18.55
CA GLN A 79 7.68 -17.63 -19.68
C GLN A 79 7.32 -16.50 -20.65
N LYS A 80 7.18 -15.28 -20.17
CA LYS A 80 6.89 -14.09 -20.99
C LYS A 80 8.14 -13.34 -21.43
N ASP A 81 9.33 -13.80 -21.07
CA ASP A 81 10.60 -13.13 -21.35
C ASP A 81 10.57 -11.66 -20.89
N LEU A 82 10.12 -11.44 -19.66
CA LEU A 82 10.03 -10.12 -19.02
C LEU A 82 11.17 -9.95 -18.01
N SER A 83 11.82 -8.80 -18.00
CA SER A 83 12.82 -8.45 -17.00
C SER A 83 12.71 -6.99 -16.59
N ILE A 84 12.74 -6.73 -15.28
CA ILE A 84 12.79 -5.38 -14.71
C ILE A 84 14.25 -5.01 -14.51
N THR A 85 14.66 -3.87 -15.08
CA THR A 85 15.95 -3.24 -14.86
C THR A 85 15.85 -1.92 -14.09
N ALA A 86 14.65 -1.41 -13.90
CA ALA A 86 14.32 -0.16 -13.20
C ALA A 86 14.37 -0.27 -11.66
N HIS A 87 15.32 -1.03 -11.08
CA HIS A 87 15.39 -1.31 -9.64
C HIS A 87 15.33 -0.04 -8.79
N ASP A 88 16.26 0.89 -9.02
CA ASP A 88 16.36 2.11 -8.20
C ASP A 88 15.10 2.98 -8.24
N PHE A 89 14.46 3.04 -9.39
CA PHE A 89 13.21 3.79 -9.55
C PHE A 89 12.07 3.15 -8.76
N LEU A 90 11.84 1.86 -8.93
CA LEU A 90 10.76 1.14 -8.24
C LEU A 90 10.98 1.12 -6.72
N ILE A 91 12.22 0.96 -6.28
CA ILE A 91 12.59 1.01 -4.86
C ILE A 91 12.28 2.40 -4.27
N ARG A 92 12.65 3.49 -4.97
CA ARG A 92 12.27 4.85 -4.53
C ARG A 92 10.76 5.02 -4.41
N GLN A 93 10.01 4.54 -5.39
CA GLN A 93 8.54 4.65 -5.42
C GLN A 93 7.85 3.81 -4.34
N SER A 94 8.45 2.69 -3.92
CA SER A 94 7.90 1.82 -2.87
C SER A 94 8.01 2.41 -1.46
N MET A 95 8.95 3.35 -1.23
CA MET A 95 9.23 3.95 0.10
C MET A 95 9.52 2.90 1.19
N GLY A 96 10.14 1.78 0.87
CA GLY A 96 10.46 0.71 1.83
C GLY A 96 9.32 -0.28 2.08
N ASP A 97 8.19 -0.14 1.40
CA ASP A 97 7.03 -1.04 1.51
C ASP A 97 7.08 -2.13 0.43
N ALA A 98 7.19 -3.39 0.88
CA ALA A 98 7.28 -4.56 -0.01
C ALA A 98 5.98 -4.79 -0.80
N ARG A 99 4.81 -4.55 -0.20
CA ARG A 99 3.51 -4.72 -0.89
C ARG A 99 3.39 -3.71 -2.01
N LYS A 100 3.73 -2.44 -1.72
CA LYS A 100 3.75 -1.39 -2.73
C LYS A 100 4.75 -1.71 -3.84
N LEU A 101 5.94 -2.23 -3.50
CA LEU A 101 6.92 -2.66 -4.49
C LEU A 101 6.37 -3.73 -5.42
N TYR A 102 5.79 -4.80 -4.88
CA TYR A 102 5.23 -5.88 -5.70
C TYR A 102 4.05 -5.42 -6.56
N ASN A 103 3.21 -4.52 -6.06
CA ASN A 103 2.14 -3.93 -6.89
C ASN A 103 2.71 -3.15 -8.08
N LEU A 104 3.81 -2.39 -7.87
CA LEU A 104 4.49 -1.68 -8.96
C LEU A 104 5.13 -2.63 -9.96
N VAL A 105 5.78 -3.69 -9.48
CA VAL A 105 6.38 -4.75 -10.30
C VAL A 105 5.31 -5.45 -11.13
N GLU A 106 4.20 -5.87 -10.52
CA GLU A 106 3.08 -6.51 -11.21
C GLU A 106 2.50 -5.61 -12.30
N LEU A 107 2.30 -4.34 -12.01
CA LEU A 107 1.80 -3.37 -12.97
C LEU A 107 2.73 -3.23 -14.17
N CYS A 108 4.05 -3.19 -13.94
CA CYS A 108 5.06 -3.17 -14.99
C CYS A 108 5.03 -4.45 -15.84
N PHE A 109 4.91 -5.62 -15.21
CA PHE A 109 4.84 -6.89 -15.92
C PHE A 109 3.56 -7.05 -16.75
N GLN A 110 2.43 -6.49 -16.30
CA GLN A 110 1.16 -6.53 -17.05
C GLN A 110 1.24 -5.75 -18.36
N GLN A 111 2.05 -4.69 -18.42
CA GLN A 111 2.19 -3.83 -19.58
C GLN A 111 3.49 -4.08 -20.37
N GLY A 112 4.40 -4.85 -19.81
CA GLY A 112 5.66 -5.24 -20.44
C GLY A 112 5.45 -6.07 -21.71
N LYS A 113 6.40 -5.94 -22.64
CA LYS A 113 6.44 -6.71 -23.89
C LYS A 113 7.59 -7.72 -23.82
N SER A 114 7.33 -8.93 -24.32
CA SER A 114 8.32 -10.01 -24.39
C SER A 114 9.62 -9.54 -25.07
N GLY A 115 10.76 -9.86 -24.47
CA GLY A 115 12.09 -9.54 -24.98
C GLY A 115 12.52 -8.08 -24.82
N ILE A 116 11.68 -7.21 -24.21
CA ILE A 116 12.01 -5.80 -24.00
C ILE A 116 12.19 -5.57 -22.49
N PRO A 117 13.40 -5.16 -22.03
CA PRO A 117 13.62 -4.84 -20.64
C PRO A 117 12.73 -3.69 -20.17
N ILE A 118 12.19 -3.82 -18.96
CA ILE A 118 11.39 -2.79 -18.30
C ILE A 118 12.35 -1.84 -17.59
N ASP A 119 12.72 -0.78 -18.30
CA ASP A 119 13.60 0.28 -17.82
C ASP A 119 12.89 1.38 -17.04
N GLU A 120 13.63 2.37 -16.59
CA GLU A 120 13.09 3.48 -15.80
C GLU A 120 12.07 4.31 -16.58
N GLU A 121 12.32 4.59 -17.86
CA GLU A 121 11.41 5.37 -18.71
C GLU A 121 10.07 4.64 -18.89
N PHE A 122 10.13 3.34 -19.18
CA PHE A 122 8.93 2.51 -19.29
C PHE A 122 8.15 2.46 -17.97
N ALA A 123 8.85 2.24 -16.84
CA ALA A 123 8.23 2.19 -15.53
C ALA A 123 7.56 3.54 -15.16
N GLN A 124 8.19 4.68 -15.44
CA GLN A 124 7.62 6.01 -15.26
C GLN A 124 6.33 6.19 -16.07
N ASN A 125 6.34 5.82 -17.35
CA ASN A 125 5.16 5.91 -18.21
C ASN A 125 4.02 5.02 -17.72
N VAL A 126 4.32 3.80 -17.29
CA VAL A 126 3.32 2.88 -16.72
C VAL A 126 2.69 3.45 -15.47
N LEU A 127 3.50 3.99 -14.54
CA LEU A 127 3.00 4.56 -13.29
C LEU A 127 2.18 5.82 -13.51
N SER A 128 2.61 6.71 -14.40
CA SER A 128 1.87 7.93 -14.76
C SER A 128 0.48 7.59 -15.32
N ASN A 129 0.42 6.63 -16.24
CA ASN A 129 -0.84 6.19 -16.82
C ASN A 129 -1.74 5.46 -15.80
N ALA A 130 -1.16 4.74 -14.85
CA ALA A 130 -1.91 4.08 -13.78
C ALA A 130 -2.50 5.07 -12.79
N GLN A 131 -1.79 6.13 -12.43
CA GLN A 131 -2.30 7.20 -11.58
C GLN A 131 -3.51 7.88 -12.22
N ILE A 132 -3.48 8.14 -13.53
CA ILE A 132 -4.61 8.70 -14.27
C ILE A 132 -5.81 7.73 -14.29
N ARG A 133 -5.58 6.41 -14.39
CA ARG A 133 -6.64 5.38 -14.38
C ARG A 133 -7.20 5.10 -12.98
N TYR A 134 -6.38 5.21 -11.94
CA TYR A 134 -6.78 4.97 -10.55
C TYR A 134 -7.75 6.04 -10.05
N ASP A 135 -7.67 7.26 -10.58
CA ASP A 135 -8.59 8.36 -10.29
C ASP A 135 -10.05 8.09 -10.76
N LYS A 136 -10.30 7.08 -11.58
CA LYS A 136 -11.64 6.84 -12.17
C LYS A 136 -12.63 6.04 -11.32
N GLY A 137 -12.26 5.51 -10.15
CA GLY A 137 -13.18 4.64 -9.41
C GLY A 137 -12.88 4.35 -7.94
N GLY A 138 -12.03 5.08 -7.27
CA GLY A 138 -11.62 4.81 -5.89
C GLY A 138 -11.78 6.01 -4.93
N ASP A 139 -11.36 5.84 -3.69
CA ASP A 139 -11.39 6.87 -2.63
C ASP A 139 -10.65 8.16 -3.01
N GLU A 140 -9.66 8.10 -3.89
CA GLU A 140 -8.97 9.27 -4.44
C GLU A 140 -9.88 10.16 -5.28
N HIS A 141 -10.83 9.60 -6.03
CA HIS A 141 -11.85 10.34 -6.77
C HIS A 141 -12.63 11.29 -5.83
N TYR A 142 -13.13 10.76 -4.71
CA TYR A 142 -13.83 11.57 -3.71
C TYR A 142 -12.90 12.58 -3.02
N ASN A 143 -11.63 12.25 -2.82
CA ASN A 143 -10.65 13.16 -2.25
C ASN A 143 -10.34 14.34 -3.17
N VAL A 144 -10.19 14.11 -4.48
CA VAL A 144 -9.96 15.17 -5.48
C VAL A 144 -11.17 16.09 -5.60
N ILE A 145 -12.39 15.54 -5.66
CA ILE A 145 -13.63 16.31 -5.65
C ILE A 145 -13.74 17.16 -4.37
N SER A 146 -13.49 16.55 -3.21
CA SER A 146 -13.52 17.25 -1.92
C SER A 146 -12.47 18.37 -1.85
N ALA A 147 -11.27 18.14 -2.37
CA ALA A 147 -10.21 19.14 -2.45
C ALA A 147 -10.60 20.28 -3.39
N PHE A 148 -11.18 19.98 -4.56
CA PHE A 148 -11.70 20.99 -5.49
C PHE A 148 -12.76 21.89 -4.84
N ILE A 149 -13.77 21.29 -4.21
CA ILE A 149 -14.82 22.04 -3.51
C ILE A 149 -14.24 22.91 -2.38
N LYS A 150 -13.29 22.37 -1.60
CA LYS A 150 -12.63 23.11 -0.51
C LYS A 150 -11.79 24.26 -1.03
N SER A 151 -11.11 24.09 -2.16
CA SER A 151 -10.33 25.14 -2.80
C SER A 151 -11.22 26.31 -3.25
N ILE A 152 -12.37 26.03 -3.86
CA ILE A 152 -13.35 27.04 -4.24
C ILE A 152 -13.88 27.78 -3.01
N ARG A 153 -14.29 27.02 -1.97
CA ARG A 153 -14.81 27.63 -0.72
C ARG A 153 -13.76 28.43 0.04
N GLY A 154 -12.48 28.02 -0.05
CA GLY A 154 -11.34 28.69 0.55
C GLY A 154 -10.84 29.88 -0.27
N SER A 155 -11.45 30.16 -1.43
CA SER A 155 -11.02 31.23 -2.37
C SER A 155 -9.55 31.08 -2.81
N ASP A 156 -9.09 29.82 -3.01
CA ASP A 156 -7.79 29.52 -3.57
C ASP A 156 -7.92 29.17 -5.06
N PRO A 157 -7.72 30.13 -5.98
CA PRO A 157 -7.92 29.89 -7.40
C PRO A 157 -6.86 28.98 -8.01
N GLN A 158 -5.65 28.96 -7.48
CA GLN A 158 -4.58 28.10 -8.00
C GLN A 158 -4.83 26.62 -7.68
N ALA A 159 -5.20 26.33 -6.43
CA ALA A 159 -5.58 24.98 -6.03
C ALA A 159 -6.86 24.53 -6.77
N ALA A 160 -7.85 25.42 -6.95
CA ALA A 160 -9.07 25.07 -7.68
C ALA A 160 -8.78 24.69 -9.13
N VAL A 161 -7.95 25.45 -9.85
CA VAL A 161 -7.55 25.11 -11.23
C VAL A 161 -6.75 23.82 -11.30
N TYR A 162 -5.87 23.58 -10.34
CA TYR A 162 -5.10 22.35 -10.26
C TYR A 162 -5.98 21.11 -10.09
N TYR A 163 -6.92 21.13 -9.13
CA TYR A 163 -7.83 20.01 -8.91
C TYR A 163 -8.85 19.84 -10.02
N LEU A 164 -9.29 20.93 -10.66
CA LEU A 164 -10.12 20.88 -11.86
C LEU A 164 -9.40 20.16 -13.00
N ALA A 165 -8.15 20.52 -13.26
CA ALA A 165 -7.33 19.86 -14.30
C ALA A 165 -7.19 18.35 -13.99
N ARG A 166 -6.95 17.97 -12.74
CA ARG A 166 -6.90 16.57 -12.33
C ARG A 166 -8.21 15.83 -12.55
N MET A 167 -9.37 16.46 -12.30
CA MET A 167 -10.69 15.87 -12.56
C MET A 167 -10.92 15.64 -14.05
N ILE A 168 -10.56 16.62 -14.89
CA ILE A 168 -10.69 16.52 -16.36
C ILE A 168 -9.77 15.41 -16.90
N GLU A 169 -8.50 15.41 -16.54
CA GLU A 169 -7.52 14.38 -16.90
C GLU A 169 -7.94 12.97 -16.42
N GLY A 170 -8.52 12.88 -15.21
CA GLY A 170 -9.12 11.66 -14.67
C GLY A 170 -10.37 11.19 -15.44
N GLY A 171 -10.90 12.02 -16.35
CA GLY A 171 -12.08 11.74 -17.19
C GLY A 171 -13.40 11.83 -16.43
N GLU A 172 -13.49 12.76 -15.47
CA GLU A 172 -14.74 13.08 -14.77
C GLU A 172 -15.80 13.61 -15.72
N ASP A 173 -17.06 13.34 -15.41
CA ASP A 173 -18.17 13.87 -16.20
C ASP A 173 -18.22 15.41 -16.08
N VAL A 174 -18.08 16.09 -17.21
CA VAL A 174 -18.13 17.56 -17.30
C VAL A 174 -19.41 18.14 -16.70
N LYS A 175 -20.53 17.40 -16.81
CA LYS A 175 -21.80 17.81 -16.19
C LYS A 175 -21.76 17.71 -14.66
N PHE A 176 -21.00 16.78 -14.13
CA PHE A 176 -20.77 16.66 -12.69
C PHE A 176 -19.93 17.83 -12.18
N ILE A 177 -18.84 18.17 -12.88
CA ILE A 177 -17.95 19.30 -12.55
C ILE A 177 -18.69 20.63 -12.56
N ALA A 178 -19.64 20.81 -13.49
CA ALA A 178 -20.40 22.04 -13.67
C ALA A 178 -21.56 22.25 -12.67
N ARG A 179 -21.87 21.27 -11.83
CA ARG A 179 -22.92 21.36 -10.78
C ARG A 179 -22.38 21.85 -9.45
#